data_fec26f418dca417467e44b3e43515164
#
_entry.id   fec26f418dca417467e44b3e43515164
#
_cell.length_a   1.000
_cell.length_b   1.000
_cell.length_c   1.000
_cell.angle_alpha   90.00
_cell.angle_beta   90.00
_cell.angle_gamma   90.00
#
_symmetry.space_group_name_H-M   'P 1'
#
loop_
_entity.id
_entity.type
_entity.pdbx_description
1 polymer ?
#
loop_
_entity_poly.entity_id
_entity_poly.type
_entity_poly.pdbx_seq_one_letter_code
_entity_poly.pdbx_strand_id
1 'polypeptide(L)' 'MKHWSIDYSIKYIDGTVKEEQATLEAENITIALGMALGNIRKPMLQDPEISDVVIWGVGIVEDEVFDE' A
#
# COMPACT_ATOMS: atom_id res chain seq x y z
N MET A 1 3.81 5.29 17.23
CA MET A 1 3.59 4.45 16.06
C MET A 1 4.52 4.82 14.93
N LYS A 2 4.83 3.85 14.11
CA LYS A 2 5.71 4.07 12.97
C LYS A 2 4.88 4.31 11.72
N HIS A 3 5.45 5.07 10.81
CA HIS A 3 4.83 5.31 9.51
C HIS A 3 5.43 4.34 8.49
N TRP A 4 4.58 3.76 7.66
CA TRP A 4 4.99 2.76 6.68
C TRP A 4 4.57 3.20 5.30
N SER A 5 5.44 2.96 4.34
CA SER A 5 5.19 3.23 2.93
C SER A 5 4.81 1.90 2.27
N ILE A 6 3.69 1.90 1.56
CA ILE A 6 3.19 0.72 0.88
C ILE A 6 3.25 1.00 -0.61
N ASP A 7 4.03 0.20 -1.33
CA ASP A 7 4.13 0.31 -2.78
C ASP A 7 3.28 -0.78 -3.41
N TYR A 8 2.41 -0.42 -4.32
CA TYR A 8 1.52 -1.39 -4.93
C TYR A 8 1.23 -1.03 -6.38
N SER A 9 0.83 -2.04 -7.14
CA SER A 9 0.45 -1.88 -8.53
C SER A 9 -1.00 -2.29 -8.69
N ILE A 10 -1.76 -1.51 -9.46
CA ILE A 10 -3.15 -1.78 -9.78
C ILE A 10 -3.19 -2.27 -11.21
N LYS A 11 -3.70 -3.48 -11.41
CA LYS A 11 -3.84 -4.06 -12.74
C LYS A 11 -5.29 -3.99 -13.15
N TYR A 12 -5.54 -3.41 -14.31
CA TYR A 12 -6.89 -3.24 -14.83
C TYR A 12 -7.21 -4.32 -15.84
N ILE A 13 -8.50 -4.57 -16.03
CA ILE A 13 -8.93 -5.63 -16.96
C ILE A 13 -8.57 -5.34 -18.41
N ASP A 14 -8.32 -4.06 -18.73
CA ASP A 14 -7.92 -3.68 -20.09
C ASP A 14 -6.42 -3.84 -20.32
N GLY A 15 -5.68 -4.34 -19.34
CA GLY A 15 -4.25 -4.56 -19.45
C GLY A 15 -3.40 -3.41 -18.95
N THR A 16 -3.98 -2.29 -18.55
CA THR A 16 -3.22 -1.17 -17.99
C THR A 16 -2.76 -1.51 -16.59
N VAL A 17 -1.60 -0.96 -16.22
CA VAL A 17 -1.05 -1.10 -14.87
C VAL A 17 -0.71 0.28 -14.35
N LYS A 18 -1.12 0.57 -13.15
CA LYS A 18 -0.84 1.85 -12.50
C LYS A 18 -0.11 1.58 -11.20
N GLU A 19 0.99 2.31 -10.97
CA GLU A 19 1.76 2.15 -9.74
C GLU A 19 1.41 3.27 -8.79
N GLU A 20 1.20 2.91 -7.52
CA GLU A 20 0.79 3.83 -6.50
C GLU A 20 1.55 3.59 -5.21
N GLN A 21 1.52 4.58 -4.35
CA GLN A 21 2.16 4.49 -3.04
C GLN A 21 1.20 5.07 -2.01
N ALA A 22 1.09 4.40 -0.87
CA ALA A 22 0.29 4.87 0.24
C ALA A 22 1.13 4.86 1.50
N THR A 23 0.73 5.68 2.47
CA THR A 23 1.39 5.73 3.78
C THR A 23 0.35 5.39 4.83
N LEU A 24 0.77 4.61 5.82
CA LEU A 24 -0.10 4.28 6.94
C LEU A 24 0.72 4.19 8.22
N GLU A 25 0.02 4.18 9.36
CA GLU A 25 0.64 4.06 10.67
C GLU A 25 0.37 2.68 11.23
N ALA A 26 1.42 2.03 11.72
CA ALA A 26 1.31 0.72 12.35
C ALA A 26 2.50 0.52 13.27
N GLU A 27 2.34 -0.38 14.24
CA GLU A 27 3.40 -0.62 15.20
C GLU A 27 4.50 -1.50 14.64
N ASN A 28 4.17 -2.37 13.70
CA ASN A 28 5.16 -3.27 13.12
C ASN A 28 4.73 -3.63 11.69
N ILE A 29 5.61 -4.34 10.99
CA ILE A 29 5.40 -4.65 9.58
C ILE A 29 4.21 -5.61 9.38
N THR A 30 3.99 -6.51 10.31
CA THR A 30 2.89 -7.46 10.20
C THR A 30 1.54 -6.73 10.21
N ILE A 31 1.41 -5.76 11.12
CA ILE A 31 0.20 -4.95 11.19
C ILE A 31 0.08 -4.08 9.95
N ALA A 32 1.20 -3.50 9.50
CA ALA A 32 1.19 -2.67 8.30
C ALA A 32 0.71 -3.45 7.08
N LEU A 33 1.20 -4.69 6.91
CA LEU A 33 0.77 -5.53 5.81
C LEU A 33 -0.70 -5.90 5.91
N GLY A 34 -1.16 -6.24 7.12
CA GLY A 34 -2.57 -6.55 7.31
C GLY A 34 -3.47 -5.38 6.96
N MET A 35 -3.07 -4.17 7.36
CA MET A 35 -3.83 -2.97 7.02
C MET A 35 -3.81 -2.71 5.51
N ALA A 36 -2.66 -2.92 4.86
CA ALA A 36 -2.58 -2.72 3.43
C ALA A 36 -3.50 -3.70 2.69
N LEU A 37 -3.52 -4.95 3.09
CA LEU A 37 -4.40 -5.93 2.48
C LEU A 37 -5.87 -5.60 2.70
N GLY A 38 -6.23 -5.19 3.91
CA GLY A 38 -7.61 -4.92 4.26
C GLY A 38 -8.12 -3.56 3.82
N ASN A 39 -7.26 -2.54 3.81
CA ASN A 39 -7.70 -1.16 3.55
C ASN A 39 -7.34 -0.68 2.14
N ILE A 40 -6.42 -1.35 1.46
CA ILE A 40 -6.01 -0.97 0.11
C ILE A 40 -6.44 -2.03 -0.88
N ARG A 41 -5.91 -3.24 -0.73
CA ARG A 41 -6.12 -4.29 -1.73
C ARG A 41 -7.57 -4.75 -1.78
N LYS A 42 -8.14 -5.07 -0.64
CA LYS A 42 -9.49 -5.65 -0.62
C LYS A 42 -10.55 -4.69 -1.17
N PRO A 43 -10.58 -3.40 -0.75
CA PRO A 43 -11.58 -2.48 -1.33
C PRO A 43 -11.38 -2.27 -2.82
N MET A 44 -10.14 -2.18 -3.30
CA MET A 44 -9.88 -1.96 -4.71
C MET A 44 -10.32 -3.15 -5.55
N LEU A 45 -10.18 -4.36 -5.04
CA LEU A 45 -10.59 -5.56 -5.78
C LEU A 45 -12.10 -5.67 -5.94
N GLN A 46 -12.86 -4.83 -5.25
CA GLN A 46 -14.31 -4.78 -5.45
C GLN A 46 -14.70 -4.00 -6.69
N ASP A 47 -13.76 -3.23 -7.25
CA ASP A 47 -14.01 -2.49 -8.48
C ASP A 47 -13.94 -3.47 -9.66
N PRO A 48 -15.01 -3.57 -10.48
CA PRO A 48 -15.02 -4.55 -11.57
C PRO A 48 -13.99 -4.25 -12.68
N GLU A 49 -13.45 -3.04 -12.73
CA GLU A 49 -12.43 -2.71 -13.72
C GLU A 49 -11.03 -3.10 -13.28
N ILE A 50 -10.85 -3.50 -12.03
CA ILE A 50 -9.54 -3.88 -11.50
C ILE A 50 -9.45 -5.40 -11.48
N SER A 51 -8.43 -5.94 -12.17
CA SER A 51 -8.21 -7.38 -12.21
C SER A 51 -7.37 -7.87 -11.03
N ASP A 52 -6.44 -7.04 -10.56
CA ASP A 52 -5.60 -7.44 -9.42
C ASP A 52 -4.94 -6.22 -8.81
N VAL A 53 -4.53 -6.35 -7.55
CA VAL A 53 -3.75 -5.35 -6.84
C VAL A 53 -2.59 -6.10 -6.19
N VAL A 54 -1.37 -5.74 -6.55
CA VAL A 54 -0.18 -6.43 -6.07
C VAL A 54 0.59 -5.47 -5.16
N ILE A 55 0.75 -5.85 -3.89
CA ILE A 55 1.57 -5.11 -2.96
C ILE A 55 2.98 -5.68 -3.06
N TRP A 56 3.93 -4.85 -3.52
CA TRP A 56 5.27 -5.34 -3.80
C TRP A 56 6.35 -4.69 -2.94
N GLY A 57 6.00 -3.68 -2.15
CA GLY A 57 6.97 -3.02 -1.29
C GLY A 57 6.34 -2.51 -0.02
N VAL A 58 7.00 -2.77 1.11
CA VAL A 58 6.61 -2.24 2.41
C VAL A 58 7.87 -1.76 3.09
N GLY A 59 7.94 -0.48 3.41
CA GLY A 59 9.10 0.09 4.04
C GLY A 59 8.73 1.05 5.13
N ILE A 60 9.66 1.29 6.05
CA ILE A 60 9.45 2.26 7.10
C ILE A 60 9.79 3.65 6.56
N VAL A 61 8.96 4.62 6.89
CA VAL A 61 9.23 6.01 6.55
C VAL A 61 9.91 6.65 7.75
N GLU A 62 11.12 7.17 7.54
CA GLU A 62 11.81 7.84 8.62
C GLU A 62 11.43 9.29 8.60
N ASP A 63 10.88 9.73 9.69
CA ASP A 63 10.60 11.14 9.83
C ASP A 63 11.88 11.81 10.16
N GLU A 64 12.30 12.67 9.54
CA GLU A 64 13.46 13.23 9.88
C GLU A 64 13.44 14.37 10.58
N VAL A 65 13.48 14.32 11.12
CA VAL A 65 13.24 15.17 11.81
C VAL A 65 14.10 16.13 12.11
N PHE A 66 14.22 16.00 11.52
CA PHE A 66 14.70 16.64 11.71
C PHE A 66 15.07 17.66 12.10
N ASP A 67 15.41 17.63 12.20
CA ASP A 67 15.75 18.40 12.61
C ASP A 67 16.23 19.21 12.86
N GLU A 68 16.55 19.40 12.92
CA GLU A 68 16.90 19.92 13.11
C GLU A 68 16.94 20.59 13.21
#